data_170a72f747e1d0c04843b54c5f979269
#
_entry.id   170a72f747e1d0c04843b54c5f979269
#
_cell.length_a   1.000
_cell.length_b   1.000
_cell.length_c   1.000
_cell.angle_alpha   90.00
_cell.angle_beta   90.00
_cell.angle_gamma   90.00
#
_symmetry.space_group_name_H-M   'P 1'
#
loop_
_entity.id
_entity.type
_entity.pdbx_description
1 polymer ?
#
loop_
_entity_poly.entity_id
_entity_poly.type
_entity_poly.pdbx_seq_one_letter_code
_entity_poly.pdbx_strand_id
1 'polypeptide(L)'
;MQNGDIITGVDRFPPANTGTQEITVNFPEPMRGAPKVFAMWEDTTITLTYVDKLVITGATSSGFKIATNRLKPSENWWFCYIAIYNR
;
A
#
# COMPACT_ATOMS: atom_id res chain seq x y z
N MET A 1 26.56 -9.09 -4.73
CA MET A 1 25.80 -8.38 -5.63
C MET A 1 24.34 -8.64 -5.41
N GLN A 2 23.59 -7.79 -5.86
CA GLN A 2 22.20 -7.72 -5.55
C GLN A 2 21.37 -8.41 -6.62
N ASN A 3 20.55 -9.35 -6.22
CA ASN A 3 19.69 -10.05 -7.16
C ASN A 3 18.26 -9.53 -7.11
N GLY A 4 17.99 -8.50 -6.36
CA GLY A 4 16.67 -7.98 -6.23
C GLY A 4 16.66 -6.50 -6.03
N ASP A 5 15.48 -5.95 -6.08
CA ASP A 5 15.22 -4.54 -5.85
C ASP A 5 14.33 -4.40 -4.64
N ILE A 6 14.54 -3.35 -3.87
CA ILE A 6 13.72 -3.03 -2.73
C ILE A 6 13.34 -1.56 -2.83
N ILE A 7 12.05 -1.28 -2.75
CA ILE A 7 11.54 0.08 -2.72
C ILE A 7 10.65 0.21 -1.49
N THR A 8 10.86 1.26 -0.71
CA THR A 8 9.99 1.56 0.42
C THR A 8 9.40 2.94 0.22
N GLY A 9 8.24 3.17 0.78
CA GLY A 9 7.62 4.46 0.68
C GLY A 9 6.40 4.60 1.56
N VAL A 10 5.79 5.78 1.45
CA VAL A 10 4.59 6.16 2.18
C VAL A 10 3.64 6.79 1.17
N ASP A 11 2.38 6.45 1.26
CA ASP A 11 1.37 7.07 0.43
C ASP A 11 0.06 7.17 1.21
N ARG A 12 -0.95 7.74 0.61
CA ARG A 12 -2.17 8.07 1.31
C ARG A 12 -3.38 7.83 0.43
N PHE A 13 -4.43 7.25 1.04
CA PHE A 13 -5.74 7.22 0.41
C PHE A 13 -6.45 8.56 0.64
N PRO A 14 -7.24 9.03 -0.33
CA PRO A 14 -8.12 10.16 -0.05
C PRO A 14 -9.13 9.76 1.03
N PRO A 15 -9.31 10.56 2.08
CA PRO A 15 -10.32 10.23 3.10
C PRO A 15 -11.71 10.17 2.48
N ALA A 16 -12.44 9.14 2.85
CA ALA A 16 -13.80 8.94 2.32
C ALA A 16 -14.63 8.19 3.35
N ASN A 17 -15.92 8.25 3.19
CA ASN A 17 -16.84 7.54 4.07
C ASN A 17 -17.83 6.68 3.29
N THR A 18 -17.48 6.32 2.07
CA THR A 18 -18.33 5.49 1.24
C THR A 18 -17.49 4.46 0.49
N GLY A 19 -17.87 3.21 0.62
CA GLY A 19 -17.34 2.16 -0.21
C GLY A 19 -15.86 1.85 -0.05
N THR A 20 -15.41 0.97 -0.88
CA THR A 20 -14.01 0.56 -0.95
C THR A 20 -13.26 1.49 -1.89
N GLN A 21 -12.06 1.85 -1.52
CA GLN A 21 -11.19 2.66 -2.37
C GLN A 21 -10.06 1.81 -2.91
N GLU A 22 -9.63 2.11 -4.12
CA GLU A 22 -8.44 1.53 -4.71
C GLU A 22 -7.62 2.65 -5.32
N ILE A 23 -6.33 2.66 -5.05
CA ILE A 23 -5.41 3.64 -5.65
C ILE A 23 -4.25 2.91 -6.29
N THR A 24 -3.57 3.62 -7.19
CA THR A 24 -2.34 3.15 -7.81
C THR A 24 -1.17 3.93 -7.24
N VAL A 25 -0.15 3.20 -6.81
CA VAL A 25 1.11 3.79 -6.35
C VAL A 25 2.16 3.53 -7.42
N ASN A 26 2.77 4.58 -7.90
CA ASN A 26 3.82 4.48 -8.93
C ASN A 26 5.18 4.57 -8.28
N PHE A 27 6.09 3.69 -8.69
CA PHE A 27 7.48 3.75 -8.21
C PHE A 27 8.22 4.88 -8.92
N PRO A 28 9.22 5.48 -8.26
CA PRO A 28 10.03 6.52 -8.92
C PRO A 28 10.75 5.98 -10.16
N GLU A 29 11.15 4.71 -10.12
CA GLU A 29 11.76 4.02 -11.24
C GLU A 29 11.22 2.62 -11.31
N PRO A 30 11.08 2.04 -12.50
CA PRO A 30 10.59 0.67 -12.60
C PRO A 30 11.54 -0.32 -11.93
N MET A 31 10.97 -1.35 -11.34
CA MET A 31 11.73 -2.50 -10.86
C MET A 31 11.99 -3.44 -12.04
N ARG A 32 12.82 -4.44 -11.81
CA ARG A 32 13.15 -5.41 -12.86
C ARG A 32 12.02 -6.36 -13.19
N GLY A 33 11.01 -6.43 -12.34
CA GLY A 33 9.84 -7.24 -12.56
C GLY A 33 8.79 -6.89 -11.54
N ALA A 34 7.67 -7.61 -11.55
CA ALA A 34 6.59 -7.37 -10.61
C ALA A 34 7.01 -7.79 -9.21
N PRO A 35 6.97 -6.90 -8.23
CA PRO A 35 7.42 -7.20 -6.88
C PRO A 35 6.33 -7.86 -6.05
N LYS A 36 6.72 -8.35 -4.88
CA LYS A 36 5.81 -8.60 -3.78
C LYS A 36 5.73 -7.33 -2.95
N VAL A 37 4.52 -6.96 -2.56
CA VAL A 37 4.29 -5.69 -1.85
C VAL A 37 3.63 -5.99 -0.52
N PHE A 38 4.16 -5.36 0.51
CA PHE A 38 3.62 -5.42 1.86
C PHE A 38 3.31 -4.00 2.30
N ALA A 39 2.16 -3.81 2.89
CA ALA A 39 1.73 -2.48 3.32
C ALA A 39 1.05 -2.56 4.67
N MET A 40 1.17 -1.48 5.43
CA MET A 40 0.48 -1.37 6.71
C MET A 40 0.17 0.09 6.98
N TRP A 41 -0.89 0.30 7.77
CA TRP A 41 -1.25 1.65 8.18
C TRP A 41 -0.16 2.23 9.09
N GLU A 42 0.10 3.52 8.94
CA GLU A 42 1.02 4.22 9.84
C GLU A 42 0.41 4.46 11.21
N ASP A 43 -0.88 4.31 11.30
CA ASP A 43 -1.63 4.56 12.50
C ASP A 43 -1.18 3.61 13.60
N THR A 44 -0.72 4.16 14.70
CA THR A 44 -0.27 3.36 15.83
C THR A 44 -1.37 3.15 16.88
N THR A 45 -2.49 3.82 16.70
CA THR A 45 -3.63 3.66 17.59
C THR A 45 -4.54 2.58 17.03
N ILE A 46 -4.53 1.42 17.66
CA ILE A 46 -5.35 0.31 17.22
C ILE A 46 -6.54 0.16 18.13
N THR A 47 -7.72 0.25 17.58
CA THR A 47 -8.91 -0.20 18.28
C THR A 47 -9.24 -1.58 17.73
N LEU A 48 -9.34 -2.53 18.60
CA LEU A 48 -9.62 -3.91 18.19
C LEU A 48 -11.03 -4.10 17.65
N THR A 49 -11.83 -3.06 17.71
CA THR A 49 -13.21 -3.11 17.25
C THR A 49 -13.31 -3.10 15.72
N TYR A 50 -12.34 -2.47 15.06
CA TYR A 50 -12.31 -2.41 13.61
C TYR A 50 -10.98 -2.88 13.10
N VAL A 51 -11.01 -3.71 12.09
CA VAL A 51 -9.82 -4.12 11.35
C VAL A 51 -10.00 -3.62 9.94
N ASP A 52 -9.40 -2.48 9.65
CA ASP A 52 -9.40 -1.95 8.29
C ASP A 52 -8.40 -2.71 7.45
N LYS A 53 -8.82 -3.13 6.29
CA LYS A 53 -7.99 -3.97 5.44
C LYS A 53 -7.20 -3.13 4.46
N LEU A 54 -5.98 -3.58 4.20
CA LEU A 54 -5.17 -3.13 3.07
C LEU A 54 -4.90 -4.35 2.22
N VAL A 55 -5.30 -4.29 0.96
CA VAL A 55 -5.17 -5.42 0.05
C VAL A 55 -4.43 -4.96 -1.19
N ILE A 56 -3.36 -5.68 -1.53
CA ILE A 56 -2.65 -5.41 -2.77
C ILE A 56 -3.42 -6.12 -3.89
N THR A 57 -4.01 -5.36 -4.78
CA THR A 57 -4.86 -5.92 -5.83
C THR A 57 -4.11 -6.18 -7.12
N GLY A 58 -2.90 -5.67 -7.24
CA GLY A 58 -2.05 -5.97 -8.38
C GLY A 58 -0.71 -5.32 -8.22
N ALA A 59 0.29 -5.88 -8.89
CA ALA A 59 1.63 -5.30 -8.87
C ALA A 59 2.28 -5.51 -10.23
N THR A 60 2.99 -4.49 -10.67
CA THR A 60 3.78 -4.52 -11.90
C THR A 60 5.16 -3.95 -11.60
N SER A 61 6.04 -3.99 -12.58
CA SER A 61 7.37 -3.39 -12.40
C SER A 61 7.30 -1.88 -12.15
N SER A 62 6.21 -1.22 -12.53
CA SER A 62 6.08 0.23 -12.42
C SER A 62 5.39 0.70 -11.16
N GLY A 63 4.72 -0.19 -10.44
CA GLY A 63 3.98 0.19 -9.24
C GLY A 63 3.01 -0.88 -8.82
N PHE A 64 2.07 -0.51 -7.97
CA PHE A 64 1.07 -1.47 -7.50
C PHE A 64 -0.26 -0.77 -7.26
N LYS A 65 -1.29 -1.58 -7.15
CA LYS A 65 -2.63 -1.13 -6.77
C LYS A 65 -2.93 -1.66 -5.38
N ILE A 66 -3.52 -0.81 -4.57
CA ILE A 66 -3.87 -1.14 -3.20
C ILE A 66 -5.27 -0.66 -2.91
N ALA A 67 -6.03 -1.45 -2.19
CA ALA A 67 -7.42 -1.15 -1.85
C ALA A 67 -7.62 -1.22 -0.35
N THR A 68 -8.60 -0.48 0.12
CA THR A 68 -8.96 -0.48 1.53
C THR A 68 -10.48 -0.37 1.68
N ASN A 69 -10.96 -0.87 2.81
CA ASN A 69 -12.37 -0.69 3.20
C ASN A 69 -12.52 0.32 4.34
N ARG A 70 -11.49 1.11 4.62
CA ARG A 70 -11.56 2.13 5.67
C ARG A 70 -12.54 3.23 5.26
N LEU A 71 -13.43 3.62 6.16
CA LEU A 71 -14.53 4.52 5.84
C LEU A 71 -14.54 5.82 6.61
N LYS A 72 -13.83 5.92 7.71
CA LYS A 72 -13.97 7.07 8.61
C LYS A 72 -13.06 8.22 8.17
N PRO A 73 -13.62 9.37 7.81
CA PRO A 73 -12.78 10.48 7.32
C PRO A 73 -11.80 11.00 8.36
N SER A 74 -12.09 10.81 9.65
CA SER A 74 -11.23 11.29 10.73
C SER A 74 -10.07 10.34 11.02
N GLU A 75 -10.06 9.16 10.41
CA GLU A 75 -8.98 8.20 10.62
C GLU A 75 -7.75 8.61 9.83
N ASN A 76 -6.61 8.03 10.22
CA ASN A 76 -5.38 8.20 9.48
C ASN A 76 -5.44 7.36 8.21
N TRP A 77 -5.21 8.00 7.06
CA TRP A 77 -5.29 7.36 5.76
C TRP A 77 -3.91 7.11 5.15
N TRP A 78 -2.85 7.39 5.90
CA TRP A 78 -1.49 7.16 5.44
C TRP A 78 -1.10 5.70 5.69
N PHE A 79 -0.40 5.12 4.73
CA PHE A 79 0.16 3.79 4.87
C PHE A 79 1.59 3.79 4.40
N CYS A 80 2.36 2.86 4.91
CA CYS A 80 3.72 2.63 4.43
C CYS A 80 3.78 1.29 3.73
N TYR A 81 4.73 1.16 2.82
CA TYR A 81 4.84 -0.06 2.03
C TYR A 81 6.30 -0.41 1.77
N ILE A 82 6.52 -1.69 1.49
CA ILE A 82 7.78 -2.19 0.99
C ILE A 82 7.47 -3.09 -0.20
N ALA A 83 8.16 -2.85 -1.31
CA ALA A 83 8.06 -3.66 -2.50
C ALA A 83 9.39 -4.36 -2.73
N ILE A 84 9.36 -5.66 -2.90
CA ILE A 84 10.56 -6.48 -3.02
C ILE A 84 10.45 -7.32 -4.28
N TYR A 85 11.42 -7.18 -5.16
CA TYR A 85 11.55 -8.05 -6.33
C TYR A 85 12.78 -8.92 -6.15
N ASN A 86 12.57 -10.21 -6.14
CA ASN A 86 13.64 -11.22 -6.10
C ASN A 86 13.51 -12.14 -7.27
N ARG A 87 14.64 -12.53 -7.80
CA ARG A 87 14.68 -13.48 -8.91
C ARG A 87 14.68 -14.90 -8.39
#